data_b0f6ed95b16a5c05fd14bfe8f39c75e2
#
_entry.id   b0f6ed95b16a5c05fd14bfe8f39c75e2
#
_cell.length_a   1.000
_cell.length_b   1.000
_cell.length_c   1.000
_cell.angle_alpha   90.00
_cell.angle_beta   90.00
_cell.angle_gamma   90.00
#
_symmetry.space_group_name_H-M   'P 1'
#
loop_
_entity.id
_entity.type
_entity.pdbx_description
1 polymer ?
#
loop_
_entity_poly.entity_id
_entity_poly.type
_entity_poly.pdbx_seq_one_letter_code
_entity_poly.pdbx_strand_id
1 'polypeptide(L)'
;MRGLVQRVRSASVTVTHPDGQQELVGAIGEGLCVLLGVTHDDDDRAATAMAAKLWNLRVFDDTDGVMNVSAADLGRPVLVVSQFTLYGDTRKGRRPSYVAAARPEVAEPLVERVAAELRSLGATVATGRFRTDMAVELVND
;
A
#
# COMPACT_ATOMS: atom_id res chain seq x y z
N MET A 1 3.96 -9.05 -7.59
CA MET A 1 3.39 -8.01 -6.69
C MET A 1 3.88 -6.63 -7.10
N ARG A 2 3.03 -5.62 -7.05
CA ARG A 2 3.40 -4.22 -7.36
C ARG A 2 3.04 -3.32 -6.18
N GLY A 3 3.98 -2.45 -5.79
CA GLY A 3 3.75 -1.40 -4.80
C GLY A 3 3.97 -0.03 -5.42
N LEU A 4 2.93 0.82 -5.42
CA LEU A 4 3.07 2.24 -5.71
C LEU A 4 3.29 2.96 -4.39
N VAL A 5 4.50 3.49 -4.20
CA VAL A 5 4.93 4.12 -2.95
C VAL A 5 4.90 5.62 -3.09
N GLN A 6 4.27 6.29 -2.14
CA GLN A 6 4.23 7.75 -2.06
C GLN A 6 4.71 8.18 -0.68
N ARG A 7 5.71 9.05 -0.63
CA ARG A 7 6.10 9.76 0.58
C ARG A 7 5.02 10.82 0.87
N VAL A 8 4.48 10.81 2.08
CA VAL A 8 3.35 11.67 2.44
C VAL A 8 3.59 12.40 3.75
N ARG A 9 2.99 13.58 3.89
CA ARG A 9 2.84 14.28 5.18
C ARG A 9 1.69 13.73 6.00
N SER A 10 0.67 13.23 5.31
CA SER A 10 -0.47 12.53 5.89
C SER A 10 -1.17 11.70 4.84
N ALA A 11 -1.80 10.61 5.26
CA ALA A 11 -2.72 9.85 4.42
C ALA A 11 -3.80 9.18 5.27
N SER A 12 -4.99 9.03 4.71
CA SER A 12 -6.10 8.37 5.36
C SER A 12 -6.98 7.60 4.39
N VAL A 13 -7.69 6.61 4.89
CA VAL A 13 -8.67 5.83 4.13
C VAL A 13 -10.01 5.89 4.84
N THR A 14 -11.03 6.30 4.10
CA THR A 14 -12.43 6.30 4.53
C THR A 14 -13.20 5.29 3.70
N VAL A 15 -13.95 4.43 4.34
CA VAL A 15 -14.88 3.48 3.70
C VAL A 15 -16.28 4.08 3.68
N THR A 16 -16.94 3.99 2.54
CA THR A 16 -18.36 4.32 2.41
C THR A 16 -19.18 3.05 2.46
N HIS A 17 -20.05 2.94 3.47
CA HIS A 17 -20.97 1.83 3.64
C HIS A 17 -22.18 1.94 2.68
N PRO A 18 -22.91 0.83 2.41
CA PRO A 18 -24.06 0.87 1.52
C PRO A 18 -25.21 1.80 1.97
N ASP A 19 -25.29 2.12 3.26
CA ASP A 19 -26.21 3.09 3.84
C ASP A 19 -25.74 4.57 3.72
N GLY A 20 -24.59 4.79 3.10
CA GLY A 20 -23.95 6.10 2.92
C GLY A 20 -23.14 6.58 4.13
N GLN A 21 -23.06 5.83 5.20
CA GLN A 21 -22.21 6.17 6.33
C GLN A 21 -20.73 6.05 5.96
N GLN A 22 -19.91 6.95 6.50
CA GLN A 22 -18.48 6.96 6.29
C GLN A 22 -17.74 6.55 7.56
N GLU A 23 -16.73 5.70 7.40
CA GLU A 23 -15.89 5.20 8.49
C GLU A 23 -14.41 5.40 8.13
N LEU A 24 -13.69 6.15 8.98
CA LEU A 24 -12.24 6.25 8.88
C LEU A 24 -11.62 4.93 9.37
N VAL A 25 -10.99 4.18 8.46
CA VAL A 25 -10.46 2.83 8.77
C VAL A 25 -8.95 2.82 8.95
N GLY A 26 -8.24 3.79 8.41
CA GLY A 26 -6.80 3.90 8.57
C GLY A 26 -6.32 5.32 8.35
N ALA A 27 -5.33 5.74 9.13
CA ALA A 27 -4.69 7.05 8.98
C ALA A 27 -3.24 7.00 9.45
N ILE A 28 -2.39 7.79 8.79
CA ILE A 28 -1.00 8.02 9.19
C ILE A 28 -0.65 9.52 9.07
N GLY A 29 0.34 9.96 9.84
CA GLY A 29 1.04 11.23 9.63
C GLY A 29 2.12 11.08 8.56
N GLU A 30 3.26 11.74 8.77
CA GLU A 30 4.42 11.60 7.88
C GLU A 30 4.88 10.14 7.77
N GLY A 31 4.95 9.64 6.53
CA GLY A 31 5.29 8.25 6.28
C GLY A 31 5.15 7.85 4.82
N LEU A 32 4.79 6.59 4.61
CA LEU A 32 4.57 6.03 3.28
C LEU A 32 3.12 5.60 3.08
N CYS A 33 2.49 6.09 2.03
CA CYS A 33 1.24 5.54 1.51
C CYS A 33 1.58 4.57 0.37
N VAL A 34 1.16 3.32 0.50
CA VAL A 34 1.48 2.25 -0.44
C VAL A 34 0.20 1.68 -1.01
N LEU A 35 -0.01 1.86 -2.31
CA LEU A 35 -1.03 1.11 -3.05
C LEU A 35 -0.42 -0.22 -3.49
N LEU A 36 -1.04 -1.33 -3.13
CA LEU A 36 -0.49 -2.68 -3.30
C LEU A 36 -1.37 -3.53 -4.20
N GLY A 37 -0.81 -3.97 -5.33
CA GLY A 37 -1.44 -4.90 -6.27
C GLY A 37 -0.79 -6.29 -6.21
N VAL A 38 -1.63 -7.31 -6.35
CA VAL A 38 -1.23 -8.73 -6.35
C VAL A 38 -1.55 -9.35 -7.71
N THR A 39 -0.65 -10.19 -8.22
CA THR A 39 -0.83 -10.96 -9.45
C THR A 39 -0.90 -12.47 -9.16
N HIS A 40 -1.21 -13.27 -10.18
CA HIS A 40 -1.52 -14.70 -10.04
C HIS A 40 -0.37 -15.54 -9.46
N ASP A 41 0.89 -15.17 -9.77
CA ASP A 41 2.08 -15.94 -9.38
C ASP A 41 2.70 -15.46 -8.05
N ASP A 42 2.08 -14.49 -7.38
CA ASP A 42 2.56 -14.01 -6.10
C ASP A 42 2.25 -15.03 -4.98
N ASP A 43 3.19 -15.16 -4.07
CA ASP A 43 3.15 -16.06 -2.92
C ASP A 43 3.61 -15.34 -1.63
N ASP A 44 3.70 -16.08 -0.54
CA ASP A 44 4.19 -15.57 0.75
C ASP A 44 5.61 -15.00 0.67
N ARG A 45 6.47 -15.55 -0.19
CA ARG A 45 7.84 -15.04 -0.39
C ARG A 45 7.80 -13.66 -1.04
N ALA A 46 6.92 -13.48 -2.04
CA ALA A 46 6.71 -12.18 -2.68
C ALA A 46 6.21 -11.14 -1.67
N ALA A 47 5.29 -11.51 -0.78
CA ALA A 47 4.77 -10.64 0.27
C ALA A 47 5.86 -10.24 1.28
N THR A 48 6.64 -11.20 1.76
CA THR A 48 7.78 -10.95 2.68
C THR A 48 8.82 -10.05 2.03
N ALA A 49 9.20 -10.32 0.78
CA ALA A 49 10.16 -9.51 0.03
C ALA A 49 9.64 -8.07 -0.19
N MET A 50 8.34 -7.92 -0.48
CA MET A 50 7.71 -6.62 -0.64
C MET A 50 7.76 -5.82 0.66
N ALA A 51 7.38 -6.42 1.79
CA ALA A 51 7.43 -5.76 3.10
C ALA A 51 8.84 -5.29 3.45
N ALA A 52 9.85 -6.15 3.29
CA ALA A 52 11.24 -5.79 3.53
C ALA A 52 11.72 -4.66 2.60
N LYS A 53 11.33 -4.69 1.32
CA LYS A 53 11.65 -3.64 0.36
C LYS A 53 11.02 -2.30 0.77
N LEU A 54 9.74 -2.28 1.12
CA LEU A 54 9.02 -1.07 1.52
C LEU A 54 9.63 -0.45 2.78
N TRP A 55 9.95 -1.28 3.79
CA TRP A 55 10.46 -0.82 5.06
C TRP A 55 11.85 -0.19 4.97
N ASN A 56 12.70 -0.73 4.08
CA ASN A 56 14.08 -0.30 3.91
C ASN A 56 14.31 0.61 2.69
N LEU A 57 13.25 1.03 1.99
CA LEU A 57 13.37 1.91 0.84
C LEU A 57 13.84 3.30 1.27
N ARG A 58 14.97 3.76 0.72
CA ARG A 58 15.65 4.99 1.13
C ARG A 58 15.11 6.19 0.36
N VAL A 59 13.93 6.66 0.73
CA VAL A 59 13.19 7.75 0.04
C VAL A 59 12.95 8.98 0.92
N PHE A 60 13.49 8.99 2.13
CA PHE A 60 13.50 10.17 2.99
C PHE A 60 14.87 10.85 2.94
N ASP A 61 14.86 12.16 3.14
CA ASP A 61 16.07 12.96 3.07
C ASP A 61 16.93 12.75 4.33
N ASP A 62 18.24 12.72 4.11
CA ASP A 62 19.23 12.78 5.17
C ASP A 62 19.52 14.26 5.56
N THR A 63 20.51 14.46 6.42
CA THR A 63 20.92 15.80 6.89
C THR A 63 21.43 16.71 5.78
N ASP A 64 21.85 16.14 4.66
CA ASP A 64 22.34 16.87 3.48
C ASP A 64 21.25 17.10 2.42
N GLY A 65 20.01 16.69 2.71
CA GLY A 65 18.87 16.83 1.80
C GLY A 65 18.88 15.81 0.66
N VAL A 66 19.58 14.69 0.82
CA VAL A 66 19.65 13.62 -0.17
C VAL A 66 18.73 12.46 0.26
N MET A 67 17.94 11.91 -0.67
CA MET A 67 17.12 10.72 -0.41
C MET A 67 18.02 9.52 -0.10
N ASN A 68 18.19 9.24 1.18
CA ASN A 68 19.19 8.28 1.68
C ASN A 68 18.72 7.51 2.93
N VAL A 69 17.59 7.87 3.51
CA VAL A 69 17.08 7.34 4.76
C VAL A 69 15.78 6.59 4.51
N SER A 70 15.59 5.47 5.20
CA SER A 70 14.41 4.63 5.07
C SER A 70 13.33 4.96 6.11
N ALA A 71 12.13 4.42 5.91
CA ALA A 71 11.08 4.46 6.92
C ALA A 71 11.52 3.72 8.20
N ALA A 72 12.32 2.64 8.06
CA ALA A 72 12.90 1.90 9.17
C ALA A 72 13.82 2.76 10.04
N ASP A 73 14.70 3.53 9.41
CA ASP A 73 15.65 4.39 10.12
C ASP A 73 14.94 5.50 10.92
N LEU A 74 13.82 5.99 10.42
CA LEU A 74 13.06 7.11 11.01
C LEU A 74 11.87 6.65 11.88
N GLY A 75 11.53 5.35 11.88
CA GLY A 75 10.32 4.85 12.53
C GLY A 75 9.03 5.41 11.92
N ARG A 76 9.01 5.71 10.61
CA ARG A 76 7.87 6.30 9.93
C ARG A 76 6.78 5.26 9.66
N PRO A 77 5.48 5.61 9.88
CA PRO A 77 4.37 4.69 9.63
C PRO A 77 4.16 4.39 8.15
N VAL A 78 3.50 3.27 7.88
CA VAL A 78 3.13 2.83 6.53
C VAL A 78 1.62 2.60 6.47
N LEU A 79 0.93 3.23 5.52
CA LEU A 79 -0.46 2.93 5.17
C LEU A 79 -0.47 2.01 3.95
N VAL A 80 -1.01 0.81 4.10
CA VAL A 80 -1.14 -0.18 3.02
C VAL A 80 -2.58 -0.25 2.55
N VAL A 81 -2.80 0.02 1.26
CA VAL A 81 -4.12 -0.03 0.62
C VAL A 81 -4.07 -0.98 -0.56
N SER A 82 -4.96 -1.98 -0.61
CA SER A 82 -5.06 -2.88 -1.75
C SER A 82 -5.56 -2.14 -2.99
N GLN A 83 -4.89 -2.38 -4.15
CA GLN A 83 -5.19 -1.70 -5.42
C GLN A 83 -4.94 -2.65 -6.60
N PHE A 84 -5.93 -3.47 -6.97
CA PHE A 84 -5.81 -4.43 -8.07
C PHE A 84 -5.58 -3.75 -9.42
N THR A 85 -6.06 -2.52 -9.58
CA THR A 85 -5.93 -1.75 -10.83
C THR A 85 -4.48 -1.38 -11.19
N LEU A 86 -3.51 -1.59 -10.29
CA LEU A 86 -2.09 -1.52 -10.62
C LEU A 86 -1.67 -2.55 -11.67
N TYR A 87 -2.46 -3.62 -11.86
CA TYR A 87 -2.31 -4.61 -12.92
C TYR A 87 -3.19 -4.33 -14.14
N GLY A 88 -3.73 -3.11 -14.26
CA GLY A 88 -4.48 -2.67 -15.44
C GLY A 88 -3.62 -2.63 -16.69
N ASP A 89 -4.07 -3.25 -17.77
CA ASP A 89 -3.47 -3.18 -19.09
C ASP A 89 -4.30 -2.27 -20.00
N THR A 90 -3.70 -1.18 -20.47
CA THR A 90 -4.34 -0.17 -21.31
C THR A 90 -3.80 -0.15 -22.75
N ARG A 91 -3.02 -1.15 -23.14
CA ARG A 91 -2.37 -1.19 -24.47
C ARG A 91 -3.37 -1.37 -25.61
N LYS A 92 -4.54 -1.94 -25.35
CA LYS A 92 -5.56 -2.19 -26.38
C LYS A 92 -6.89 -1.52 -26.00
N GLY A 93 -7.38 -0.66 -26.89
CA GLY A 93 -8.68 -0.01 -26.74
C GLY A 93 -8.72 1.04 -25.62
N ARG A 94 -9.93 1.41 -25.21
CA ARG A 94 -10.18 2.43 -24.17
C ARG A 94 -10.54 1.86 -22.80
N ARG A 95 -10.86 0.57 -22.72
CA ARG A 95 -11.22 -0.11 -21.48
C ARG A 95 -10.00 -0.86 -20.94
N PRO A 96 -9.53 -0.58 -19.72
CA PRO A 96 -8.45 -1.34 -19.10
C PRO A 96 -8.83 -2.82 -18.92
N SER A 97 -7.87 -3.71 -19.09
CA SER A 97 -8.00 -5.14 -18.77
C SER A 97 -7.30 -5.42 -17.45
N TYR A 98 -7.97 -6.10 -16.54
CA TYR A 98 -7.44 -6.48 -15.22
C TYR A 98 -7.18 -7.98 -15.09
N VAL A 99 -7.02 -8.68 -16.21
CA VAL A 99 -6.80 -10.14 -16.24
C VAL A 99 -5.55 -10.56 -15.47
N ALA A 100 -4.53 -9.69 -15.41
CA ALA A 100 -3.29 -9.97 -14.67
C ALA A 100 -3.41 -9.77 -13.15
N ALA A 101 -4.49 -9.17 -12.65
CA ALA A 101 -4.73 -9.05 -11.22
C ALA A 101 -5.16 -10.40 -10.63
N ALA A 102 -4.60 -10.77 -9.48
CA ALA A 102 -5.02 -11.95 -8.74
C ALA A 102 -6.48 -11.83 -8.30
N ARG A 103 -7.15 -12.98 -8.20
CA ARG A 103 -8.51 -13.05 -7.63
C ARG A 103 -8.49 -12.65 -6.15
N PRO A 104 -9.61 -12.12 -5.62
CA PRO A 104 -9.69 -11.67 -4.23
C PRO A 104 -9.24 -12.72 -3.21
N GLU A 105 -9.58 -14.00 -3.42
CA GLU A 105 -9.26 -15.11 -2.51
C GLU A 105 -7.74 -15.34 -2.37
N VAL A 106 -6.97 -14.92 -3.39
CA VAL A 106 -5.49 -14.98 -3.39
C VAL A 106 -4.92 -13.64 -2.92
N ALA A 107 -5.50 -12.54 -3.37
CA ALA A 107 -4.94 -11.20 -3.12
C ALA A 107 -5.09 -10.77 -1.66
N GLU A 108 -6.25 -11.00 -1.03
CA GLU A 108 -6.53 -10.55 0.34
C GLU A 108 -5.52 -11.10 1.36
N PRO A 109 -5.27 -12.43 1.44
CA PRO A 109 -4.29 -12.98 2.38
C PRO A 109 -2.87 -12.44 2.14
N LEU A 110 -2.48 -12.18 0.89
CA LEU A 110 -1.15 -11.66 0.57
C LEU A 110 -1.00 -10.18 0.94
N VAL A 111 -2.05 -9.38 0.78
CA VAL A 111 -2.05 -7.98 1.27
C VAL A 111 -1.95 -7.94 2.79
N GLU A 112 -2.74 -8.78 3.49
CA GLU A 112 -2.66 -8.94 4.94
C GLU A 112 -1.27 -9.41 5.39
N ARG A 113 -0.65 -10.34 4.64
CA ARG A 113 0.69 -10.82 4.90
C ARG A 113 1.73 -9.70 4.82
N VAL A 114 1.66 -8.82 3.80
CA VAL A 114 2.58 -7.67 3.71
C VAL A 114 2.42 -6.77 4.93
N ALA A 115 1.21 -6.47 5.37
CA ALA A 115 0.97 -5.65 6.55
C ALA A 115 1.49 -6.31 7.84
N ALA A 116 1.31 -7.63 7.99
CA ALA A 116 1.81 -8.39 9.13
C ALA A 116 3.36 -8.43 9.16
N GLU A 117 4.00 -8.65 8.01
CA GLU A 117 5.46 -8.64 7.90
C GLU A 117 6.05 -7.25 8.22
N LEU A 118 5.43 -6.18 7.73
CA LEU A 118 5.84 -4.81 8.10
C LEU A 118 5.78 -4.60 9.61
N ARG A 119 4.71 -5.05 10.28
CA ARG A 119 4.59 -4.97 11.75
C ARG A 119 5.68 -5.80 12.44
N SER A 120 5.97 -6.99 11.94
CA SER A 120 7.05 -7.86 12.47
C SER A 120 8.43 -7.22 12.36
N LEU A 121 8.64 -6.38 11.33
CA LEU A 121 9.86 -5.60 11.14
C LEU A 121 9.92 -4.33 12.02
N GLY A 122 8.86 -4.02 12.77
CA GLY A 122 8.79 -2.88 13.68
C GLY A 122 8.00 -1.68 13.15
N ALA A 123 7.38 -1.78 11.98
CA ALA A 123 6.60 -0.69 11.42
C ALA A 123 5.26 -0.49 12.16
N THR A 124 4.86 0.78 12.35
CA THR A 124 3.47 1.12 12.64
C THR A 124 2.70 1.09 11.32
N VAL A 125 1.70 0.20 11.22
CA VAL A 125 0.97 -0.04 9.98
C VAL A 125 -0.52 0.25 10.14
N ALA A 126 -1.03 1.17 9.32
CA ALA A 126 -2.45 1.33 9.05
C ALA A 126 -2.82 0.64 7.73
N THR A 127 -4.07 0.24 7.60
CA THR A 127 -4.56 -0.43 6.37
C THR A 127 -5.89 0.15 5.94
N GLY A 128 -6.19 0.04 4.64
CA GLY A 128 -7.56 0.11 4.15
C GLY A 128 -8.34 -1.15 4.52
N ARG A 129 -9.54 -1.27 3.94
CA ARG A 129 -10.40 -2.46 4.09
C ARG A 129 -10.60 -3.11 2.73
N PHE A 130 -10.20 -4.38 2.62
CA PHE A 130 -10.26 -5.10 1.35
C PHE A 130 -11.70 -5.23 0.83
N ARG A 131 -11.89 -5.09 -0.50
CA ARG A 131 -13.20 -5.20 -1.20
C ARG A 131 -14.27 -4.23 -0.71
N THR A 132 -13.88 -3.05 -0.26
CA THR A 132 -14.82 -1.99 0.08
C THR A 132 -14.63 -0.78 -0.84
N ASP A 133 -15.60 0.10 -0.85
CA ASP A 133 -15.50 1.38 -1.52
C ASP A 133 -14.69 2.34 -0.62
N MET A 134 -13.49 2.67 -1.08
CA MET A 134 -12.52 3.43 -0.29
C MET A 134 -12.20 4.78 -0.95
N ALA A 135 -12.30 5.85 -0.17
CA ALA A 135 -11.69 7.14 -0.49
C ALA A 135 -10.33 7.24 0.19
N VAL A 136 -9.28 7.49 -0.58
CA VAL A 136 -7.92 7.70 -0.06
C VAL A 136 -7.59 9.18 -0.19
N GLU A 137 -7.40 9.83 0.94
CA GLU A 137 -6.91 11.20 1.02
C GLU A 137 -5.43 11.18 1.39
N LEU A 138 -4.62 12.00 0.71
CA LEU A 138 -3.21 12.11 1.05
C LEU A 138 -2.65 13.48 0.68
N VAL A 139 -1.63 13.89 1.42
CA VAL A 139 -0.80 15.04 1.12
C VAL A 139 0.60 14.52 0.84
N ASN A 140 1.01 14.60 -0.42
CA ASN A 140 2.38 14.22 -0.81
C ASN A 140 3.40 15.20 -0.23
N ASP A 141 4.56 14.65 0.04
CA ASP A 141 5.72 15.42 0.50
C ASP A 141 6.73 15.58 -0.64
#